data_c3b60459ab2b00e91096c361606d135a
#
_entry.id   c3b60459ab2b00e91096c361606d135a
#
_cell.length_a   1.000
_cell.length_b   1.000
_cell.length_c   1.000
_cell.angle_alpha   90.00
_cell.angle_beta   90.00
_cell.angle_gamma   90.00
#
_symmetry.space_group_name_H-M   'P 1'
#
loop_
_entity.id
_entity.type
_entity.pdbx_description
1 polymer ?
#
loop_
_entity_poly.entity_id
_entity_poly.type
_entity_poly.pdbx_seq_one_letter_code
_entity_poly.pdbx_strand_id
1 'polypeptide(L)'
;MHQILRALPFLPLLALAGCSSMGSTQDLGPTLARPNPTMSTAALQPTTPPPAEATATARSLTDVSAFIDPAALGLMTEKDKAAASTAQFYALEVGRVGAPRAWQGDSGHSGSIVVGPNGQANNLRCRDFTNTVTLDGREFVRRGNACREADGRWWVVEG
;
A
#
# COMPACT_ATOMS: atom_id res chain seq x y z
N MET A 1 -27.92 -6.52 -42.96
CA MET A 1 -28.80 -7.67 -42.71
C MET A 1 -28.05 -8.66 -41.85
N HIS A 2 -28.35 -8.74 -40.67
CA HIS A 2 -28.66 -9.82 -39.71
C HIS A 2 -28.52 -9.28 -38.29
N GLN A 3 -29.68 -8.94 -37.76
CA GLN A 3 -29.91 -8.78 -36.33
C GLN A 3 -29.89 -10.15 -35.68
N ILE A 4 -29.24 -10.28 -34.53
CA ILE A 4 -29.58 -11.30 -33.56
C ILE A 4 -29.76 -10.64 -32.20
N LEU A 5 -31.03 -10.48 -31.89
CA LEU A 5 -31.62 -10.19 -30.61
C LEU A 5 -31.56 -11.47 -29.75
N ARG A 6 -31.04 -11.44 -28.57
CA ARG A 6 -31.26 -12.40 -27.48
C ARG A 6 -31.16 -11.69 -26.15
N ALA A 7 -32.27 -11.27 -25.60
CA ALA A 7 -33.14 -11.90 -24.63
C ALA A 7 -32.47 -12.19 -23.25
N LEU A 8 -32.94 -11.39 -22.27
CA LEU A 8 -32.79 -11.64 -20.81
C LEU A 8 -33.45 -12.98 -20.40
N PRO A 9 -33.06 -13.55 -19.26
CA PRO A 9 -34.03 -13.59 -18.19
C PRO A 9 -33.49 -13.34 -16.77
N PHE A 10 -34.30 -12.57 -16.03
CA PHE A 10 -34.84 -12.87 -14.69
C PHE A 10 -33.95 -13.19 -13.50
N LEU A 11 -34.18 -12.34 -12.51
CA LEU A 11 -33.97 -12.44 -11.07
C LEU A 11 -34.26 -13.82 -10.46
N PRO A 12 -33.70 -14.11 -9.24
CA PRO A 12 -34.56 -13.86 -8.08
C PRO A 12 -33.85 -13.16 -6.90
N LEU A 13 -34.63 -12.32 -6.22
CA LEU A 13 -34.48 -11.85 -4.85
C LEU A 13 -34.40 -13.05 -3.90
N LEU A 14 -33.43 -13.07 -3.02
CA LEU A 14 -33.52 -13.79 -1.74
C LEU A 14 -33.29 -12.81 -0.59
N ALA A 15 -34.42 -12.49 0.02
CA ALA A 15 -34.46 -11.90 1.35
C ALA A 15 -34.20 -13.01 2.37
N LEU A 16 -33.31 -12.81 3.30
CA LEU A 16 -33.23 -13.64 4.50
C LEU A 16 -33.24 -12.74 5.73
N ALA A 17 -34.32 -12.93 6.43
CA ALA A 17 -34.69 -12.29 7.67
C ALA A 17 -33.79 -12.67 8.85
N GLY A 18 -33.72 -11.77 9.77
CA GLY A 18 -33.42 -11.71 11.13
C GLY A 18 -33.14 -12.96 11.97
N CYS A 19 -32.23 -12.78 12.93
CA CYS A 19 -32.32 -13.46 14.20
C CYS A 19 -31.96 -12.46 15.31
N SER A 20 -33.00 -11.99 15.93
CA SER A 20 -32.98 -11.44 17.27
C SER A 20 -32.75 -12.58 18.26
N SER A 21 -31.73 -12.51 19.07
CA SER A 21 -31.67 -13.32 20.27
C SER A 21 -31.77 -12.42 21.49
N MET A 22 -32.97 -12.29 22.02
CA MET A 22 -33.22 -11.94 23.40
C MET A 22 -32.76 -13.10 24.31
N GLY A 23 -31.94 -12.81 25.24
CA GLY A 23 -31.60 -13.71 26.32
C GLY A 23 -31.60 -12.95 27.63
N SER A 24 -32.79 -12.85 28.24
CA SER A 24 -32.96 -12.49 29.63
C SER A 24 -32.58 -13.67 30.48
N THR A 25 -31.89 -13.44 31.55
CA THR A 25 -32.30 -13.99 32.89
C THR A 25 -31.48 -13.30 33.96
N GLN A 26 -32.22 -12.77 34.86
CA GLN A 26 -31.83 -12.24 36.15
C GLN A 26 -31.22 -13.33 37.02
N ASP A 27 -30.17 -13.01 37.74
CA ASP A 27 -29.88 -13.68 38.97
C ASP A 27 -29.47 -12.64 40.02
N LEU A 28 -30.27 -12.57 41.08
CA LEU A 28 -30.11 -11.68 42.20
C LEU A 28 -29.28 -12.39 43.27
N GLY A 29 -28.01 -12.05 43.36
CA GLY A 29 -27.16 -12.43 44.48
C GLY A 29 -26.52 -11.17 45.11
N PRO A 30 -26.43 -11.08 46.41
CA PRO A 30 -25.85 -9.91 47.08
C PRO A 30 -24.35 -9.87 46.88
N THR A 31 -23.89 -8.93 46.08
CA THR A 31 -22.48 -8.79 45.77
C THR A 31 -21.84 -7.73 46.63
N LEU A 32 -20.83 -8.15 47.37
CA LEU A 32 -19.84 -7.28 47.99
C LEU A 32 -19.14 -6.45 46.88
N ALA A 33 -19.30 -5.15 46.97
CA ALA A 33 -18.67 -4.21 46.06
C ALA A 33 -17.13 -4.30 46.18
N ARG A 34 -16.49 -4.90 45.18
CA ARG A 34 -15.06 -4.85 45.00
C ARG A 34 -14.77 -3.65 44.09
N PRO A 35 -13.93 -2.69 44.49
CA PRO A 35 -13.55 -1.62 43.59
C PRO A 35 -12.76 -2.23 42.44
N ASN A 36 -13.33 -2.19 41.24
CA ASN A 36 -12.68 -2.56 40.04
C ASN A 36 -11.68 -1.45 39.69
N PRO A 37 -10.37 -1.69 39.61
CA PRO A 37 -9.47 -0.71 39.01
C PRO A 37 -9.82 -0.63 37.56
N THR A 38 -10.45 0.45 37.16
CA THR A 38 -10.60 0.83 35.74
C THR A 38 -9.20 1.05 35.20
N MET A 39 -8.59 -0.02 34.70
CA MET A 39 -7.49 0.12 33.77
C MET A 39 -8.07 0.73 32.49
N SER A 40 -7.92 2.06 32.42
CA SER A 40 -8.10 2.78 31.18
C SER A 40 -7.00 2.29 30.25
N THR A 41 -7.29 1.26 29.47
CA THR A 41 -6.51 0.93 28.29
C THR A 41 -6.71 2.10 27.33
N ALA A 42 -5.86 3.12 27.47
CA ALA A 42 -5.66 4.06 26.40
C ALA A 42 -5.17 3.22 25.21
N ALA A 43 -6.08 2.89 24.33
CA ALA A 43 -5.74 2.31 23.06
C ALA A 43 -4.74 3.28 22.40
N LEU A 44 -3.50 2.84 22.26
CA LEU A 44 -2.54 3.52 21.42
C LEU A 44 -3.12 3.48 20.00
N GLN A 45 -3.86 4.53 19.65
CA GLN A 45 -4.24 4.75 18.28
C GLN A 45 -2.93 4.90 17.50
N PRO A 46 -2.68 4.06 16.50
CA PRO A 46 -1.57 4.30 15.62
C PRO A 46 -1.82 5.66 14.98
N THR A 47 -1.02 6.65 15.34
CA THR A 47 -1.00 7.95 14.70
C THR A 47 -0.48 7.72 13.29
N THR A 48 -1.40 7.51 12.36
CA THR A 48 -1.07 7.54 10.93
C THR A 48 -0.67 8.99 10.63
N PRO A 49 0.58 9.25 10.20
CA PRO A 49 0.99 10.60 9.84
C PRO A 49 0.03 11.16 8.78
N PRO A 50 -0.23 12.47 8.79
CA PRO A 50 -0.98 13.11 7.72
C PRO A 50 -0.39 12.76 6.36
N PRO A 51 -1.19 12.62 5.29
CA PRO A 51 -0.71 12.21 3.97
C PRO A 51 0.47 13.04 3.44
N ALA A 52 0.50 14.33 3.77
CA ALA A 52 1.58 15.23 3.36
C ALA A 52 2.92 14.90 4.06
N GLU A 53 2.91 14.60 5.34
CA GLU A 53 4.10 14.21 6.09
C GLU A 53 4.61 12.83 5.65
N ALA A 54 3.70 11.89 5.42
CA ALA A 54 4.04 10.58 4.87
C ALA A 54 4.72 10.69 3.51
N THR A 55 4.23 11.57 2.65
CA THR A 55 4.81 11.84 1.33
C THR A 55 6.19 12.50 1.46
N ALA A 56 6.35 13.48 2.35
CA ALA A 56 7.63 14.14 2.59
C ALA A 56 8.68 13.15 3.12
N THR A 57 8.30 12.29 4.07
CA THR A 57 9.16 11.23 4.59
C THR A 57 9.57 10.26 3.49
N ALA A 58 8.64 9.78 2.68
CA ALA A 58 8.94 8.87 1.58
C ALA A 58 9.94 9.49 0.58
N ARG A 59 9.76 10.77 0.23
CA ARG A 59 10.68 11.49 -0.68
C ARG A 59 12.08 11.68 -0.10
N SER A 60 12.19 11.91 1.20
CA SER A 60 13.50 12.08 1.87
C SER A 60 14.25 10.76 2.04
N LEU A 61 13.53 9.64 2.12
CA LEU A 61 14.11 8.31 2.37
C LEU A 61 14.27 7.47 1.10
N THR A 62 13.79 7.96 -0.05
CA THR A 62 13.91 7.24 -1.32
C THR A 62 14.13 8.22 -2.46
N ASP A 63 15.34 8.25 -2.97
CA ASP A 63 15.61 8.96 -4.23
C ASP A 63 15.05 8.15 -5.39
N VAL A 64 13.85 8.55 -5.85
CA VAL A 64 13.16 7.82 -6.91
C VAL A 64 13.93 7.79 -8.23
N SER A 65 14.85 8.74 -8.46
CA SER A 65 15.63 8.81 -9.70
C SER A 65 16.47 7.54 -9.94
N ALA A 66 16.98 6.95 -8.86
CA ALA A 66 17.73 5.70 -8.92
C ALA A 66 16.87 4.47 -9.25
N PHE A 67 15.55 4.56 -9.03
CA PHE A 67 14.61 3.45 -9.17
C PHE A 67 13.84 3.45 -10.49
N ILE A 68 13.91 4.51 -11.26
CA ILE A 68 13.17 4.70 -12.50
C ILE A 68 14.13 4.68 -13.69
N ASP A 69 13.64 4.21 -14.83
CA ASP A 69 14.37 4.29 -16.08
C ASP A 69 14.71 5.75 -16.40
N PRO A 70 15.97 6.08 -16.71
CA PRO A 70 16.38 7.46 -16.97
C PRO A 70 15.60 8.15 -18.09
N ALA A 71 15.15 7.41 -19.10
CA ALA A 71 14.36 7.96 -20.19
C ALA A 71 12.94 8.34 -19.72
N ALA A 72 12.35 7.57 -18.80
CA ALA A 72 11.09 7.93 -18.16
C ALA A 72 11.25 9.13 -17.24
N LEU A 73 12.32 9.16 -16.44
CA LEU A 73 12.55 10.20 -15.45
C LEU A 73 12.55 11.61 -16.02
N GLY A 74 13.10 11.78 -17.23
CA GLY A 74 13.12 13.06 -17.92
C GLY A 74 11.75 13.54 -18.42
N LEU A 75 10.77 12.64 -18.49
CA LEU A 75 9.39 12.94 -18.93
C LEU A 75 8.42 13.12 -17.75
N MET A 76 8.83 12.74 -16.54
CA MET A 76 8.00 12.79 -15.33
C MET A 76 7.90 14.20 -14.77
N THR A 77 6.69 14.58 -14.37
CA THR A 77 6.46 15.80 -13.59
C THR A 77 6.91 15.63 -12.14
N GLU A 78 6.98 16.72 -11.39
CA GLU A 78 7.28 16.66 -9.95
C GLU A 78 6.20 15.90 -9.15
N LYS A 79 4.96 15.95 -9.61
CA LYS A 79 3.87 15.19 -9.00
C LYS A 79 4.01 13.69 -9.26
N ASP A 80 4.39 13.32 -10.48
CA ASP A 80 4.70 11.92 -10.82
C ASP A 80 5.82 11.39 -9.95
N LYS A 81 6.92 12.14 -9.83
CA LYS A 81 8.07 11.79 -8.98
C LYS A 81 7.68 11.65 -7.50
N ALA A 82 6.82 12.54 -7.01
CA ALA A 82 6.33 12.48 -5.63
C ALA A 82 5.47 11.23 -5.38
N ALA A 83 4.56 10.91 -6.31
CA ALA A 83 3.72 9.73 -6.24
C ALA A 83 4.55 8.44 -6.32
N ALA A 84 5.47 8.39 -7.27
CA ALA A 84 6.40 7.26 -7.45
C ALA A 84 7.30 7.06 -6.22
N SER A 85 7.89 8.12 -5.64
CA SER A 85 8.71 8.04 -4.42
C SER A 85 7.92 7.45 -3.25
N THR A 86 6.69 7.92 -3.06
CA THR A 86 5.81 7.41 -2.00
C THR A 86 5.52 5.92 -2.20
N ALA A 87 5.14 5.53 -3.41
CA ALA A 87 4.85 4.13 -3.73
C ALA A 87 6.09 3.24 -3.59
N GLN A 88 7.26 3.73 -4.05
CA GLN A 88 8.54 3.02 -3.96
C GLN A 88 8.94 2.77 -2.52
N PHE A 89 8.89 3.80 -1.67
CA PHE A 89 9.22 3.69 -0.26
C PHE A 89 8.36 2.62 0.43
N TYR A 90 7.05 2.71 0.29
CA TYR A 90 6.15 1.74 0.92
C TYR A 90 6.21 0.34 0.31
N ALA A 91 6.54 0.20 -0.97
CA ALA A 91 6.79 -1.11 -1.57
C ALA A 91 7.98 -1.79 -0.91
N LEU A 92 9.08 -1.05 -0.72
CA LEU A 92 10.31 -1.57 -0.10
C LEU A 92 10.13 -1.83 1.40
N GLU A 93 9.45 -0.94 2.14
CA GLU A 93 9.27 -1.08 3.60
C GLU A 93 8.33 -2.22 3.98
N VAL A 94 7.14 -2.23 3.42
CA VAL A 94 6.05 -3.09 3.87
C VAL A 94 5.34 -3.84 2.73
N GLY A 95 5.83 -3.72 1.49
CA GLY A 95 5.21 -4.39 0.35
C GLY A 95 5.27 -5.91 0.46
N ARG A 96 4.18 -6.57 0.09
CA ARG A 96 4.16 -8.03 -0.03
C ARG A 96 4.92 -8.46 -1.28
N VAL A 97 5.66 -9.55 -1.17
CA VAL A 97 6.41 -10.15 -2.28
C VAL A 97 5.50 -10.41 -3.47
N GLY A 98 5.91 -9.93 -4.63
CA GLY A 98 5.19 -10.11 -5.89
C GLY A 98 3.93 -9.26 -6.05
N ALA A 99 3.46 -8.56 -5.01
CA ALA A 99 2.28 -7.72 -5.10
C ALA A 99 2.64 -6.33 -5.65
N PRO A 100 1.97 -5.85 -6.72
CA PRO A 100 2.24 -4.52 -7.25
C PRO A 100 1.70 -3.44 -6.32
N ARG A 101 2.50 -2.39 -6.11
CA ARG A 101 2.06 -1.14 -5.51
C ARG A 101 1.97 -0.09 -6.61
N ALA A 102 0.74 0.23 -6.99
CA ALA A 102 0.47 1.21 -8.04
C ALA A 102 0.54 2.65 -7.51
N TRP A 103 0.82 3.58 -8.42
CA TRP A 103 0.70 5.02 -8.21
C TRP A 103 0.11 5.68 -9.45
N GLN A 104 -0.43 6.87 -9.28
CA GLN A 104 -0.93 7.72 -10.34
C GLN A 104 -0.41 9.14 -10.13
N GLY A 105 0.02 9.75 -11.20
CA GLY A 105 0.56 11.11 -11.26
C GLY A 105 -0.34 12.06 -12.03
N ASP A 106 0.28 12.90 -12.86
CA ASP A 106 -0.40 13.88 -13.72
C ASP A 106 -0.77 13.28 -15.08
N SER A 107 -1.74 13.88 -15.74
CA SER A 107 -2.04 13.65 -17.18
C SER A 107 -2.20 12.19 -17.60
N GLY A 108 -2.64 11.33 -16.67
CA GLY A 108 -2.76 9.90 -16.92
C GLY A 108 -1.45 9.12 -16.76
N HIS A 109 -0.38 9.75 -16.32
CA HIS A 109 0.86 9.08 -15.95
C HIS A 109 0.63 8.15 -14.76
N SER A 110 1.21 6.98 -14.82
CA SER A 110 1.03 5.96 -13.77
C SER A 110 2.24 5.02 -13.72
N GLY A 111 2.26 4.20 -12.69
CA GLY A 111 3.25 3.14 -12.61
C GLY A 111 2.97 2.17 -11.48
N SER A 112 3.84 1.19 -11.35
CA SER A 112 3.77 0.20 -10.28
C SER A 112 5.15 -0.31 -9.89
N ILE A 113 5.27 -0.67 -8.63
CA ILE A 113 6.47 -1.28 -8.08
C ILE A 113 6.12 -2.67 -7.56
N VAL A 114 6.87 -3.66 -7.99
CA VAL A 114 6.84 -5.02 -7.45
C VAL A 114 8.16 -5.27 -6.75
N VAL A 115 8.10 -5.87 -5.56
CA VAL A 115 9.29 -6.17 -4.76
C VAL A 115 9.44 -7.67 -4.50
N GLY A 116 10.67 -8.11 -4.45
CA GLY A 116 11.05 -9.46 -4.06
C GLY A 116 11.03 -9.70 -2.55
N PRO A 117 11.46 -10.90 -2.10
CA PRO A 117 11.63 -11.20 -0.68
C PRO A 117 12.67 -10.28 -0.04
N ASN A 118 12.62 -10.17 1.30
CA ASN A 118 13.71 -9.55 2.04
C ASN A 118 14.94 -10.46 2.02
N GLY A 119 16.05 -9.88 1.66
CA GLY A 119 17.37 -10.48 1.75
C GLY A 119 18.27 -9.66 2.66
N GLN A 120 19.49 -10.16 2.87
CA GLN A 120 20.54 -9.43 3.58
C GLN A 120 21.82 -9.43 2.76
N ALA A 121 22.43 -8.25 2.67
CA ALA A 121 23.77 -8.09 2.12
C ALA A 121 24.53 -7.11 3.02
N ASN A 122 25.73 -7.49 3.48
CA ASN A 122 26.56 -6.67 4.37
C ASN A 122 25.81 -6.16 5.62
N ASN A 123 24.97 -7.00 6.23
CA ASN A 123 24.09 -6.68 7.35
C ASN A 123 22.98 -5.62 7.05
N LEU A 124 22.79 -5.25 5.79
CA LEU A 124 21.70 -4.39 5.35
C LEU A 124 20.53 -5.22 4.87
N ARG A 125 19.31 -4.75 5.10
CA ARG A 125 18.10 -5.33 4.55
C ARG A 125 17.98 -4.91 3.08
N CYS A 126 17.92 -5.87 2.17
CA CYS A 126 17.85 -5.64 0.73
C CYS A 126 16.63 -6.30 0.11
N ARG A 127 16.16 -5.78 -1.00
CA ARG A 127 15.06 -6.33 -1.79
C ARG A 127 15.28 -6.07 -3.28
N ASP A 128 14.97 -7.05 -4.09
CA ASP A 128 14.82 -6.83 -5.52
C ASP A 128 13.59 -5.98 -5.80
N PHE A 129 13.64 -5.19 -6.85
CA PHE A 129 12.49 -4.43 -7.32
C PHE A 129 12.36 -4.49 -8.84
N THR A 130 11.12 -4.38 -9.30
CA THR A 130 10.77 -4.06 -10.68
C THR A 130 9.86 -2.85 -10.65
N ASN A 131 10.30 -1.76 -11.25
CA ASN A 131 9.54 -0.52 -11.38
C ASN A 131 9.08 -0.39 -12.83
N THR A 132 7.78 -0.24 -13.02
CA THR A 132 7.15 -0.01 -14.33
C THR A 132 6.50 1.36 -14.29
N VAL A 133 6.80 2.20 -15.28
CA VAL A 133 6.24 3.55 -15.44
C VAL A 133 5.60 3.65 -16.81
N THR A 134 4.37 4.16 -16.86
CA THR A 134 3.64 4.41 -18.10
C THR A 134 3.42 5.90 -18.26
N LEU A 135 3.96 6.47 -19.33
CA LEU A 135 3.87 7.89 -19.69
C LEU A 135 3.42 7.98 -21.13
N ASP A 136 2.33 8.70 -21.40
CA ASP A 136 1.77 8.89 -22.73
C ASP A 136 1.60 7.57 -23.53
N GLY A 137 1.16 6.51 -22.84
CA GLY A 137 0.96 5.18 -23.42
C GLY A 137 2.24 4.38 -23.67
N ARG A 138 3.41 4.90 -23.30
CA ARG A 138 4.70 4.18 -23.38
C ARG A 138 5.09 3.60 -22.05
N GLU A 139 5.57 2.39 -22.03
CA GLU A 139 6.04 1.70 -20.83
C GLU A 139 7.56 1.73 -20.73
N PHE A 140 8.05 2.01 -19.52
CA PHE A 140 9.46 2.00 -19.16
C PHE A 140 9.63 1.09 -17.94
N VAL A 141 10.62 0.19 -18.01
CA VAL A 141 10.84 -0.80 -16.95
C VAL A 141 12.27 -0.73 -16.43
N ARG A 142 12.43 -0.55 -15.12
CA ARG A 142 13.73 -0.70 -14.45
C ARG A 142 13.66 -1.81 -13.40
N ARG A 143 14.70 -2.62 -13.36
CA ARG A 143 14.91 -3.67 -12.35
C ARG A 143 16.22 -3.41 -11.64
N GLY A 144 16.29 -3.84 -10.39
CA GLY A 144 17.49 -3.72 -9.60
C GLY A 144 17.33 -4.34 -8.21
N ASN A 145 18.35 -4.15 -7.41
CA ASN A 145 18.35 -4.49 -6.00
C ASN A 145 18.52 -3.21 -5.18
N ALA A 146 17.76 -3.06 -4.12
CA ALA A 146 17.84 -1.92 -3.21
C ALA A 146 18.10 -2.39 -1.78
N CYS A 147 18.99 -1.69 -1.09
CA CYS A 147 19.30 -1.95 0.30
C CYS A 147 18.94 -0.74 1.18
N ARG A 148 18.54 -1.02 2.42
CA ARG A 148 18.18 0.00 3.41
C ARG A 148 19.36 0.31 4.29
N GLU A 149 19.76 1.57 4.34
CA GLU A 149 20.80 2.07 5.22
C GLU A 149 20.34 2.28 6.67
N ALA A 150 21.27 2.53 7.55
CA ALA A 150 21.00 2.73 8.97
C ALA A 150 20.15 3.99 9.26
N ASP A 151 20.22 4.99 8.39
CA ASP A 151 19.41 6.22 8.46
C ASP A 151 17.99 6.04 7.90
N GLY A 152 17.66 4.83 7.42
CA GLY A 152 16.37 4.47 6.90
C GLY A 152 16.19 4.70 5.41
N ARG A 153 17.18 5.27 4.71
CA ARG A 153 17.12 5.47 3.26
C ARG A 153 17.29 4.17 2.49
N TRP A 154 16.57 4.08 1.39
CA TRP A 154 16.76 3.03 0.40
C TRP A 154 17.57 3.55 -0.76
N TRP A 155 18.55 2.79 -1.17
CA TRP A 155 19.40 3.08 -2.30
C TRP A 155 19.56 1.87 -3.20
N VAL A 156 19.76 2.10 -4.50
CA VAL A 156 19.96 1.03 -5.48
C VAL A 156 21.40 0.58 -5.42
N VAL A 157 21.60 -0.72 -5.28
CA VAL A 157 22.92 -1.36 -5.41
C VAL A 157 23.08 -1.73 -6.87
N GLU A 158 24.08 -1.16 -7.52
CA GLU A 158 24.46 -1.61 -8.86
C GLU A 158 25.18 -2.95 -8.75
N GLY A 159 24.70 -3.94 -9.52
CA GLY A 159 25.27 -5.28 -9.61
C GLY A 159 26.24 -5.39 -10.79
#